data_2d49680b92843723008df81dea8bd1d0
#
_entry.id   2d49680b92843723008df81dea8bd1d0
#
_cell.length_a   1.000
_cell.length_b   1.000
_cell.length_c   1.000
_cell.angle_alpha   90.00
_cell.angle_beta   90.00
_cell.angle_gamma   90.00
#
_symmetry.space_group_name_H-M   'P 1'
#
loop_
_entity.id
_entity.type
_entity.pdbx_description
1 polymer ?
#
loop_
_entity_poly.entity_id
_entity_poly.type
_entity_poly.pdbx_seq_one_letter_code
_entity_poly.pdbx_strand_id
1 'polypeptide(L)'
;VWQLWSVVVVSLPAAGFQLSTGEIFWLISMPSLVGATLRIPYTFMVPRFGGRNWTIVSAGLLLIPTIGLAIAVSNPATPFGVLLVIAALAGFGGGNFASSMSNITFFYPAAQKGYALGLNAAGGNLGASVAQIVVPIVITVGAAATLNLPLAGLIWVPLILVAMIGAYFRMDNLSAAKADIAASLAALKEPHLWILSVLYIGTFGSFIGFAGVFPKLLADTFPDFKGFTIGTATVTLAFLGALVGSLARPYGGKLADRFGGTHITIGAFTAMGLGILSVVLTLPLQNFAIFLLCFLVLFAAAGIGNGSTYRMIPTIFALRAKDGVGAQRKAAAALGLISAIGAYGGFFIP
;
A
#
# COMPACT_ATOMS: atom_id res chain seq x y z
N VAL A 1 -8.00 -3.82 -2.57
CA VAL A 1 -7.70 -4.76 -3.65
C VAL A 1 -6.20 -5.02 -3.76
N TRP A 2 -5.36 -3.99 -3.76
CA TRP A 2 -3.90 -4.13 -3.94
C TRP A 2 -3.26 -5.13 -2.97
N GLN A 3 -3.65 -5.12 -1.68
CA GLN A 3 -3.11 -6.01 -0.64
C GLN A 3 -3.97 -7.27 -0.39
N LEU A 4 -4.90 -7.58 -1.29
CA LEU A 4 -5.86 -8.67 -1.09
C LEU A 4 -5.18 -10.04 -1.02
N TRP A 5 -4.15 -10.25 -1.85
CA TRP A 5 -3.40 -11.50 -1.88
C TRP A 5 -2.65 -11.78 -0.56
N SER A 6 -2.28 -10.75 0.22
CA SER A 6 -1.60 -10.94 1.51
C SER A 6 -2.37 -11.81 2.50
N VAL A 7 -3.69 -11.79 2.43
CA VAL A 7 -4.56 -12.56 3.32
C VAL A 7 -5.17 -13.78 2.63
N VAL A 8 -5.46 -13.70 1.33
CA VAL A 8 -6.04 -14.82 0.58
C VAL A 8 -5.11 -16.03 0.55
N VAL A 9 -3.80 -15.81 0.35
CA VAL A 9 -2.81 -16.92 0.27
C VAL A 9 -2.78 -17.80 1.51
N VAL A 10 -3.11 -17.26 2.68
CA VAL A 10 -3.16 -18.01 3.95
C VAL A 10 -4.28 -19.06 3.94
N SER A 11 -5.36 -18.79 3.19
CA SER A 11 -6.54 -19.66 3.10
C SER A 11 -6.49 -20.64 1.93
N LEU A 12 -5.59 -20.46 0.95
CA LEU A 12 -5.50 -21.32 -0.24
C LEU A 12 -5.23 -22.81 0.08
N PRO A 13 -4.31 -23.16 1.00
CA PRO A 13 -4.06 -24.56 1.34
C PRO A 13 -5.30 -25.26 1.90
N ALA A 14 -6.07 -24.58 2.76
CA ALA A 14 -7.32 -25.12 3.31
C ALA A 14 -8.41 -25.32 2.26
N ALA A 15 -8.31 -24.63 1.13
CA ALA A 15 -9.20 -24.78 -0.02
C ALA A 15 -8.68 -25.79 -1.07
N GLY A 16 -7.58 -26.49 -0.77
CA GLY A 16 -7.04 -27.56 -1.62
C GLY A 16 -5.98 -27.15 -2.65
N PHE A 17 -5.54 -25.88 -2.63
CA PHE A 17 -4.46 -25.44 -3.51
C PHE A 17 -3.10 -25.98 -3.04
N GLN A 18 -2.36 -26.55 -3.98
CA GLN A 18 -1.00 -27.10 -3.75
C GLN A 18 0.02 -26.10 -4.32
N LEU A 19 0.43 -25.12 -3.51
CA LEU A 19 1.39 -24.10 -3.89
C LEU A 19 2.66 -24.22 -3.02
N SER A 20 3.81 -24.11 -3.66
CA SER A 20 5.08 -24.01 -2.96
C SER A 20 5.20 -22.68 -2.21
N THR A 21 6.06 -22.62 -1.21
CA THR A 21 6.34 -21.38 -0.48
C THR A 21 6.76 -20.24 -1.42
N GLY A 22 7.61 -20.54 -2.42
CA GLY A 22 8.03 -19.55 -3.41
C GLY A 22 6.88 -19.01 -4.24
N GLU A 23 5.94 -19.86 -4.68
CA GLU A 23 4.75 -19.43 -5.43
C GLU A 23 3.85 -18.52 -4.59
N ILE A 24 3.69 -18.84 -3.30
CA ILE A 24 2.93 -17.99 -2.36
C ILE A 24 3.56 -16.61 -2.24
N PHE A 25 4.90 -16.52 -2.08
CA PHE A 25 5.59 -15.23 -2.02
C PHE A 25 5.48 -14.44 -3.33
N TRP A 26 5.49 -15.11 -4.50
CA TRP A 26 5.22 -14.45 -5.77
C TRP A 26 3.82 -13.85 -5.83
N LEU A 27 2.78 -14.55 -5.34
CA LEU A 27 1.41 -14.03 -5.29
C LEU A 27 1.28 -12.81 -4.38
N ILE A 28 2.00 -12.78 -3.25
CA ILE A 28 2.01 -11.63 -2.33
C ILE A 28 2.73 -10.42 -2.94
N SER A 29 3.86 -10.64 -3.60
CA SER A 29 4.79 -9.58 -4.03
C SER A 29 4.43 -8.99 -5.39
N MET A 30 3.86 -9.78 -6.31
CA MET A 30 3.55 -9.35 -7.67
C MET A 30 2.62 -8.13 -7.75
N PRO A 31 1.56 -8.00 -6.93
CA PRO A 31 0.75 -6.78 -6.89
C PRO A 31 1.58 -5.53 -6.61
N SER A 32 2.62 -5.64 -5.77
CA SER A 32 3.48 -4.50 -5.42
C SER A 32 4.39 -4.10 -6.58
N LEU A 33 4.94 -5.06 -7.32
CA LEU A 33 5.74 -4.80 -8.51
C LEU A 33 4.94 -4.04 -9.57
N VAL A 34 3.77 -4.57 -9.93
CA VAL A 34 2.91 -3.96 -10.94
C VAL A 34 2.36 -2.63 -10.46
N GLY A 35 1.95 -2.55 -9.19
CA GLY A 35 1.43 -1.32 -8.59
C GLY A 35 2.48 -0.20 -8.57
N ALA A 36 3.72 -0.50 -8.22
CA ALA A 36 4.84 0.45 -8.26
C ALA A 36 5.08 0.96 -9.69
N THR A 37 5.14 0.05 -10.66
CA THR A 37 5.34 0.38 -12.07
C THR A 37 4.22 1.28 -12.60
N LEU A 38 2.97 0.96 -12.28
CA LEU A 38 1.81 1.72 -12.74
C LEU A 38 1.69 3.12 -12.11
N ARG A 39 2.33 3.39 -10.97
CA ARG A 39 2.37 4.76 -10.41
C ARG A 39 2.95 5.76 -11.39
N ILE A 40 3.92 5.35 -12.22
CA ILE A 40 4.54 6.25 -13.20
C ILE A 40 3.50 6.73 -14.23
N PRO A 41 2.88 5.87 -15.06
CA PRO A 41 1.87 6.33 -16.02
C PRO A 41 0.65 6.94 -15.33
N TYR A 42 0.20 6.43 -14.18
CA TYR A 42 -0.98 6.96 -13.47
C TYR A 42 -0.81 8.40 -13.00
N THR A 43 0.41 8.84 -12.73
CA THR A 43 0.71 10.25 -12.41
C THR A 43 0.28 11.19 -13.54
N PHE A 44 0.34 10.74 -14.79
CA PHE A 44 0.00 11.54 -15.98
C PHE A 44 -1.46 11.40 -16.45
N MET A 45 -2.21 10.47 -15.86
CA MET A 45 -3.57 10.17 -16.32
C MET A 45 -4.58 11.25 -15.87
N VAL A 46 -4.45 11.78 -14.66
CA VAL A 46 -5.33 12.85 -14.18
C VAL A 46 -5.22 14.11 -15.05
N PRO A 47 -4.02 14.62 -15.37
CA PRO A 47 -3.86 15.73 -16.29
C PRO A 47 -4.39 15.47 -17.71
N ARG A 48 -4.40 14.21 -18.16
CA ARG A 48 -4.80 13.85 -19.53
C ARG A 48 -6.30 13.60 -19.66
N PHE A 49 -6.91 12.91 -18.71
CA PHE A 49 -8.30 12.46 -18.79
C PHE A 49 -9.24 13.21 -17.84
N GLY A 50 -8.68 14.01 -16.93
CA GLY A 50 -9.41 14.63 -15.83
C GLY A 50 -9.53 13.74 -14.61
N GLY A 51 -9.63 14.34 -13.43
CA GLY A 51 -9.65 13.63 -12.16
C GLY A 51 -10.86 12.72 -12.00
N ARG A 52 -12.06 13.20 -12.34
CA ARG A 52 -13.29 12.40 -12.32
C ARG A 52 -13.20 11.19 -13.24
N ASN A 53 -12.91 11.42 -14.51
CA ASN A 53 -12.92 10.37 -15.52
C ASN A 53 -11.87 9.30 -15.19
N TRP A 54 -10.67 9.73 -14.79
CA TRP A 54 -9.63 8.78 -14.43
C TRP A 54 -9.96 7.98 -13.18
N THR A 55 -10.59 8.60 -12.17
CA THR A 55 -11.02 7.88 -10.96
C THR A 55 -12.04 6.80 -11.31
N ILE A 56 -13.01 7.09 -12.18
CA ILE A 56 -14.00 6.10 -12.66
C ILE A 56 -13.30 4.93 -13.36
N VAL A 57 -12.44 5.23 -14.34
CA VAL A 57 -11.72 4.21 -15.11
C VAL A 57 -10.82 3.37 -14.19
N SER A 58 -10.00 4.01 -13.37
CA SER A 58 -9.05 3.30 -12.52
C SER A 58 -9.70 2.51 -11.39
N ALA A 59 -10.85 2.96 -10.87
CA ALA A 59 -11.68 2.16 -9.98
C ALA A 59 -12.29 0.96 -10.73
N GLY A 60 -12.83 1.18 -11.93
CA GLY A 60 -13.38 0.11 -12.77
C GLY A 60 -12.37 -0.97 -13.13
N LEU A 61 -11.10 -0.62 -13.36
CA LEU A 61 -10.04 -1.60 -13.60
C LEU A 61 -9.85 -2.58 -12.43
N LEU A 62 -10.22 -2.20 -11.19
CA LEU A 62 -10.16 -3.09 -10.02
C LEU A 62 -11.21 -4.22 -10.06
N LEU A 63 -12.26 -4.10 -10.87
CA LEU A 63 -13.22 -5.19 -11.08
C LEU A 63 -12.53 -6.41 -11.71
N ILE A 64 -11.51 -6.20 -12.55
CA ILE A 64 -10.81 -7.28 -13.24
C ILE A 64 -10.12 -8.23 -12.23
N PRO A 65 -9.21 -7.75 -11.34
CA PRO A 65 -8.57 -8.64 -10.38
C PRO A 65 -9.52 -9.16 -9.29
N THR A 66 -10.57 -8.42 -8.92
CA THR A 66 -11.51 -8.90 -7.88
C THR A 66 -12.41 -10.01 -8.40
N ILE A 67 -12.98 -9.86 -9.59
CA ILE A 67 -13.79 -10.90 -10.25
C ILE A 67 -12.88 -12.05 -10.70
N GLY A 68 -11.71 -11.73 -11.27
CA GLY A 68 -10.72 -12.72 -11.65
C GLY A 68 -10.28 -13.60 -10.49
N LEU A 69 -10.03 -13.00 -9.31
CA LEU A 69 -9.72 -13.74 -8.09
C LEU A 69 -10.87 -14.70 -7.74
N ALA A 70 -12.12 -14.21 -7.72
CA ALA A 70 -13.27 -15.02 -7.38
C ALA A 70 -13.41 -16.24 -8.31
N ILE A 71 -13.21 -16.06 -9.61
CA ILE A 71 -13.25 -17.15 -10.60
C ILE A 71 -12.10 -18.13 -10.38
N ALA A 72 -10.87 -17.61 -10.22
CA ALA A 72 -9.68 -18.45 -10.12
C ALA A 72 -9.65 -19.30 -8.84
N VAL A 73 -10.09 -18.76 -7.71
CA VAL A 73 -10.11 -19.52 -6.44
C VAL A 73 -11.32 -20.44 -6.29
N SER A 74 -12.26 -20.42 -7.23
CA SER A 74 -13.38 -21.36 -7.25
C SER A 74 -12.96 -22.80 -7.63
N ASN A 75 -11.79 -22.96 -8.24
CA ASN A 75 -11.27 -24.27 -8.64
C ASN A 75 -9.83 -24.45 -8.15
N PRO A 76 -9.57 -25.38 -7.23
CA PRO A 76 -8.21 -25.66 -6.73
C PRO A 76 -7.22 -26.12 -7.81
N ALA A 77 -7.73 -26.61 -8.96
CA ALA A 77 -6.89 -26.99 -10.11
C ALA A 77 -6.43 -25.80 -10.96
N THR A 78 -6.80 -24.56 -10.60
CA THR A 78 -6.36 -23.36 -11.34
C THR A 78 -4.84 -23.28 -11.35
N PRO A 79 -4.19 -23.19 -12.53
CA PRO A 79 -2.73 -23.15 -12.64
C PRO A 79 -2.16 -21.90 -11.93
N PHE A 80 -0.97 -22.06 -11.31
CA PHE A 80 -0.25 -20.96 -10.66
C PHE A 80 -0.10 -19.73 -11.57
N GLY A 81 0.21 -19.92 -12.87
CA GLY A 81 0.35 -18.79 -13.81
C GLY A 81 -0.91 -17.93 -13.94
N VAL A 82 -2.10 -18.52 -13.83
CA VAL A 82 -3.38 -17.76 -13.83
C VAL A 82 -3.51 -16.96 -12.54
N LEU A 83 -3.23 -17.57 -11.40
CA LEU A 83 -3.23 -16.88 -10.09
C LEU A 83 -2.25 -15.72 -10.09
N LEU A 84 -1.05 -15.92 -10.65
CA LEU A 84 0.00 -14.91 -10.74
C LEU A 84 -0.41 -13.72 -11.61
N VAL A 85 -1.06 -13.96 -12.75
CA VAL A 85 -1.59 -12.88 -13.62
C VAL A 85 -2.66 -12.07 -12.88
N ILE A 86 -3.58 -12.73 -12.19
CA ILE A 86 -4.62 -12.04 -11.42
C ILE A 86 -4.01 -11.26 -10.25
N ALA A 87 -2.99 -11.81 -9.59
CA ALA A 87 -2.25 -11.10 -8.56
C ALA A 87 -1.55 -9.86 -9.14
N ALA A 88 -0.92 -9.96 -10.29
CA ALA A 88 -0.33 -8.83 -11.02
C ALA A 88 -1.36 -7.73 -11.31
N LEU A 89 -2.55 -8.10 -11.79
CA LEU A 89 -3.63 -7.15 -12.08
C LEU A 89 -4.16 -6.44 -10.82
N ALA A 90 -4.06 -7.03 -9.64
CA ALA A 90 -4.36 -6.33 -8.38
C ALA A 90 -3.46 -5.09 -8.17
N GLY A 91 -2.31 -5.04 -8.84
CA GLY A 91 -1.43 -3.87 -8.91
C GLY A 91 -2.09 -2.60 -9.46
N PHE A 92 -3.20 -2.70 -10.20
CA PHE A 92 -4.01 -1.52 -10.60
C PHE A 92 -4.37 -0.66 -9.39
N GLY A 93 -4.65 -1.27 -8.24
CA GLY A 93 -4.92 -0.55 -6.99
C GLY A 93 -3.72 0.22 -6.46
N GLY A 94 -2.50 -0.33 -6.62
CA GLY A 94 -1.25 0.33 -6.21
C GLY A 94 -0.94 1.59 -7.03
N GLY A 95 -1.28 1.57 -8.34
CA GLY A 95 -1.15 2.72 -9.23
C GLY A 95 -2.06 3.89 -8.83
N ASN A 96 -3.25 3.62 -8.32
CA ASN A 96 -4.23 4.64 -7.92
C ASN A 96 -3.73 5.61 -6.86
N PHE A 97 -2.75 5.22 -6.05
CA PHE A 97 -2.13 6.14 -5.09
C PHE A 97 -1.55 7.36 -5.80
N ALA A 98 -0.81 7.18 -6.89
CA ALA A 98 -0.18 8.29 -7.60
C ALA A 98 -1.21 9.22 -8.26
N SER A 99 -2.24 8.68 -8.89
CA SER A 99 -3.30 9.48 -9.51
C SER A 99 -4.14 10.25 -8.49
N SER A 100 -4.50 9.63 -7.36
CA SER A 100 -5.27 10.31 -6.30
C SER A 100 -4.46 11.44 -5.66
N MET A 101 -3.18 11.22 -5.39
CA MET A 101 -2.28 12.25 -4.86
C MET A 101 -2.13 13.42 -5.84
N SER A 102 -1.96 13.13 -7.12
CA SER A 102 -1.92 14.15 -8.18
C SER A 102 -3.23 14.96 -8.21
N ASN A 103 -4.39 14.29 -8.21
CA ASN A 103 -5.70 14.92 -8.27
C ASN A 103 -5.93 15.88 -7.09
N ILE A 104 -5.65 15.43 -5.85
CA ILE A 104 -5.82 16.24 -4.63
C ILE A 104 -5.02 17.53 -4.67
N THR A 105 -3.84 17.54 -5.28
CA THR A 105 -3.01 18.75 -5.36
C THR A 105 -3.67 19.90 -6.11
N PHE A 106 -4.66 19.64 -6.95
CA PHE A 106 -5.38 20.66 -7.71
C PHE A 106 -6.65 21.17 -7.00
N PHE A 107 -7.18 20.43 -6.02
CA PHE A 107 -8.41 20.80 -5.31
C PHE A 107 -8.16 21.58 -4.02
N TYR A 108 -6.97 21.47 -3.42
CA TYR A 108 -6.69 22.08 -2.13
C TYR A 108 -5.71 23.25 -2.23
N PRO A 109 -5.96 24.36 -1.51
CA PRO A 109 -5.02 25.47 -1.41
C PRO A 109 -3.71 25.04 -0.73
N ALA A 110 -2.62 25.75 -1.01
CA ALA A 110 -1.27 25.38 -0.55
C ALA A 110 -1.20 25.10 0.97
N ALA A 111 -1.89 25.89 1.79
CA ALA A 111 -1.94 25.74 3.23
C ALA A 111 -2.56 24.43 3.73
N GLN A 112 -3.47 23.84 2.95
CA GLN A 112 -4.21 22.61 3.33
C GLN A 112 -3.73 21.36 2.56
N LYS A 113 -2.90 21.51 1.53
CA LYS A 113 -2.42 20.39 0.71
C LYS A 113 -1.74 19.30 1.52
N GLY A 114 -0.87 19.66 2.45
CA GLY A 114 -0.15 18.69 3.28
C GLY A 114 -1.09 17.81 4.09
N TYR A 115 -2.12 18.39 4.68
CA TYR A 115 -3.13 17.66 5.43
C TYR A 115 -3.95 16.73 4.53
N ALA A 116 -4.45 17.23 3.39
CA ALA A 116 -5.26 16.45 2.45
C ALA A 116 -4.48 15.27 1.85
N LEU A 117 -3.22 15.49 1.45
CA LEU A 117 -2.33 14.44 0.96
C LEU A 117 -2.01 13.40 2.05
N GLY A 118 -1.76 13.86 3.28
CA GLY A 118 -1.52 12.98 4.44
C GLY A 118 -2.72 12.10 4.75
N LEU A 119 -3.93 12.67 4.74
CA LEU A 119 -5.18 11.94 4.98
C LEU A 119 -5.44 10.90 3.89
N ASN A 120 -5.28 11.26 2.61
CA ASN A 120 -5.43 10.34 1.49
C ASN A 120 -4.43 9.18 1.58
N ALA A 121 -3.19 9.47 1.93
CA ALA A 121 -2.15 8.46 2.05
C ALA A 121 -2.39 7.50 3.22
N ALA A 122 -2.84 8.01 4.37
CA ALA A 122 -3.20 7.20 5.53
C ALA A 122 -4.42 6.31 5.22
N GLY A 123 -5.48 6.89 4.62
CA GLY A 123 -6.68 6.16 4.22
C GLY A 123 -6.39 5.03 3.22
N GLY A 124 -5.51 5.28 2.23
CA GLY A 124 -5.09 4.26 1.27
C GLY A 124 -4.38 3.07 1.93
N ASN A 125 -3.53 3.33 2.91
CA ASN A 125 -2.79 2.28 3.63
C ASN A 125 -3.67 1.47 4.59
N LEU A 126 -4.70 2.10 5.20
CA LEU A 126 -5.68 1.40 6.05
C LEU A 126 -6.41 0.29 5.30
N GLY A 127 -6.52 0.38 3.99
CA GLY A 127 -7.13 -0.66 3.16
C GLY A 127 -6.50 -2.04 3.32
N ALA A 128 -5.20 -2.13 3.60
CA ALA A 128 -4.53 -3.40 3.89
C ALA A 128 -5.06 -4.02 5.18
N SER A 129 -5.16 -3.23 6.25
CA SER A 129 -5.73 -3.68 7.52
C SER A 129 -7.19 -4.11 7.39
N VAL A 130 -7.99 -3.32 6.65
CA VAL A 130 -9.41 -3.64 6.39
C VAL A 130 -9.54 -4.97 5.64
N ALA A 131 -8.72 -5.21 4.61
CA ALA A 131 -8.73 -6.47 3.87
C ALA A 131 -8.38 -7.65 4.78
N GLN A 132 -7.37 -7.50 5.64
CA GLN A 132 -6.92 -8.55 6.57
C GLN A 132 -7.93 -8.87 7.68
N ILE A 133 -8.87 -7.96 7.99
CA ILE A 133 -9.99 -8.23 8.91
C ILE A 133 -11.18 -8.79 8.14
N VAL A 134 -11.57 -8.15 7.04
CA VAL A 134 -12.84 -8.45 6.35
C VAL A 134 -12.78 -9.78 5.60
N VAL A 135 -11.67 -10.08 4.93
CA VAL A 135 -11.56 -11.30 4.10
C VAL A 135 -11.75 -12.58 4.91
N PRO A 136 -11.05 -12.81 6.04
CA PRO A 136 -11.27 -14.01 6.85
C PRO A 136 -12.74 -14.19 7.31
N ILE A 137 -13.44 -13.07 7.56
CA ILE A 137 -14.85 -13.10 7.99
C ILE A 137 -15.75 -13.51 6.81
N VAL A 138 -15.61 -12.82 5.66
CA VAL A 138 -16.54 -13.04 4.55
C VAL A 138 -16.39 -14.39 3.87
N ILE A 139 -15.19 -14.98 3.83
CA ILE A 139 -14.98 -16.31 3.23
C ILE A 139 -15.60 -17.44 4.06
N THR A 140 -16.01 -17.19 5.31
CA THR A 140 -16.74 -18.15 6.14
C THR A 140 -18.26 -18.01 6.00
N VAL A 141 -18.77 -16.96 5.36
CA VAL A 141 -20.21 -16.75 5.18
C VAL A 141 -20.77 -17.81 4.20
N GLY A 142 -21.80 -18.51 4.66
CA GLY A 142 -22.42 -19.59 3.89
C GLY A 142 -21.55 -20.85 3.77
N ALA A 143 -20.41 -20.91 4.45
CA ALA A 143 -19.52 -22.06 4.45
C ALA A 143 -19.99 -23.08 5.50
N ALA A 144 -20.48 -24.23 5.04
CA ALA A 144 -20.84 -25.35 5.93
C ALA A 144 -19.64 -26.24 6.27
N ALA A 145 -18.78 -26.53 5.28
CA ALA A 145 -17.62 -27.40 5.41
C ALA A 145 -16.35 -26.88 4.72
N THR A 146 -16.51 -26.00 3.73
CA THR A 146 -15.40 -25.46 2.92
C THR A 146 -15.47 -23.94 2.90
N LEU A 147 -14.31 -23.26 2.82
CA LEU A 147 -14.23 -21.81 2.74
C LEU A 147 -14.84 -21.30 1.40
N ASN A 148 -15.63 -20.24 1.49
CA ASN A 148 -16.18 -19.56 0.31
C ASN A 148 -15.18 -18.51 -0.21
N LEU A 149 -14.03 -18.98 -0.72
CA LEU A 149 -12.94 -18.11 -1.20
C LEU A 149 -13.36 -17.08 -2.26
N PRO A 150 -14.29 -17.33 -3.20
CA PRO A 150 -14.76 -16.33 -4.14
C PRO A 150 -15.24 -15.03 -3.49
N LEU A 151 -15.80 -15.08 -2.29
CA LEU A 151 -16.21 -13.88 -1.56
C LEU A 151 -15.05 -12.95 -1.19
N ALA A 152 -13.82 -13.46 -1.09
CA ALA A 152 -12.64 -12.63 -0.89
C ALA A 152 -12.48 -11.55 -1.98
N GLY A 153 -12.87 -11.87 -3.21
CA GLY A 153 -12.90 -10.92 -4.32
C GLY A 153 -14.23 -10.17 -4.41
N LEU A 154 -15.36 -10.90 -4.41
CA LEU A 154 -16.67 -10.35 -4.73
C LEU A 154 -17.16 -9.29 -3.75
N ILE A 155 -16.77 -9.35 -2.46
CA ILE A 155 -17.18 -8.35 -1.46
C ILE A 155 -16.76 -6.93 -1.83
N TRP A 156 -15.70 -6.77 -2.63
CA TRP A 156 -15.20 -5.46 -3.04
C TRP A 156 -15.92 -4.88 -4.25
N VAL A 157 -16.63 -5.73 -5.03
CA VAL A 157 -17.34 -5.29 -6.26
C VAL A 157 -18.37 -4.20 -5.98
N PRO A 158 -19.29 -4.34 -4.99
CA PRO A 158 -20.24 -3.27 -4.67
C PRO A 158 -19.55 -1.97 -4.25
N LEU A 159 -18.45 -2.05 -3.48
CA LEU A 159 -17.71 -0.88 -3.03
C LEU A 159 -17.00 -0.18 -4.19
N ILE A 160 -16.46 -0.92 -5.15
CA ILE A 160 -15.87 -0.37 -6.37
C ILE A 160 -16.95 0.37 -7.18
N LEU A 161 -18.13 -0.24 -7.37
CA LEU A 161 -19.24 0.40 -8.08
C LEU A 161 -19.72 1.67 -7.37
N VAL A 162 -19.85 1.64 -6.05
CA VAL A 162 -20.17 2.85 -5.25
C VAL A 162 -19.11 3.93 -5.43
N ALA A 163 -17.82 3.58 -5.45
CA ALA A 163 -16.74 4.53 -5.70
C ALA A 163 -16.81 5.14 -7.11
N MET A 164 -17.10 4.33 -8.14
CA MET A 164 -17.29 4.81 -9.52
C MET A 164 -18.48 5.76 -9.64
N ILE A 165 -19.62 5.39 -9.06
CA ILE A 165 -20.85 6.18 -9.05
C ILE A 165 -20.61 7.49 -8.26
N GLY A 166 -19.99 7.40 -7.09
CA GLY A 166 -19.63 8.56 -6.28
C GLY A 166 -18.70 9.52 -7.02
N ALA A 167 -17.69 8.99 -7.74
CA ALA A 167 -16.80 9.81 -8.56
C ALA A 167 -17.56 10.50 -9.70
N TYR A 168 -18.49 9.79 -10.35
CA TYR A 168 -19.30 10.36 -11.43
C TYR A 168 -20.13 11.56 -10.97
N PHE A 169 -20.79 11.47 -9.81
CA PHE A 169 -21.72 12.51 -9.33
C PHE A 169 -21.05 13.59 -8.46
N ARG A 170 -19.90 13.34 -7.86
CA ARG A 170 -19.29 14.21 -6.83
C ARG A 170 -17.91 14.74 -7.18
N MET A 171 -17.32 14.29 -8.28
CA MET A 171 -16.00 14.77 -8.70
C MET A 171 -16.11 15.59 -9.98
N ASP A 172 -15.14 16.49 -10.17
CA ASP A 172 -15.00 17.33 -11.35
C ASP A 172 -13.69 17.07 -12.08
N ASN A 173 -13.68 17.41 -13.38
CA ASN A 173 -12.48 17.45 -14.19
C ASN A 173 -11.95 18.89 -14.23
N LEU A 174 -10.82 19.13 -13.59
CA LEU A 174 -10.21 20.46 -13.56
C LEU A 174 -9.34 20.70 -14.79
N SER A 175 -9.63 21.75 -15.54
CA SER A 175 -8.83 22.18 -16.72
C SER A 175 -7.43 22.69 -16.35
N ALA A 176 -7.24 23.11 -15.09
CA ALA A 176 -5.95 23.56 -14.57
C ALA A 176 -4.96 22.41 -14.32
N ALA A 177 -5.43 21.16 -14.26
CA ALA A 177 -4.58 20.00 -14.07
C ALA A 177 -3.83 19.68 -15.37
N LYS A 178 -2.61 20.19 -15.52
CA LYS A 178 -1.75 19.95 -16.69
C LYS A 178 -0.55 19.08 -16.30
N ALA A 179 -0.24 18.08 -17.13
CA ALA A 179 0.96 17.28 -16.98
C ALA A 179 2.19 18.12 -17.37
N ASP A 180 3.25 18.00 -16.59
CA ASP A 180 4.55 18.57 -16.91
C ASP A 180 5.59 17.45 -16.99
N ILE A 181 5.67 16.84 -18.17
CA ILE A 181 6.63 15.77 -18.45
C ILE A 181 8.07 16.32 -18.37
N ALA A 182 8.29 17.56 -18.81
CA ALA A 182 9.61 18.18 -18.75
C ALA A 182 10.07 18.37 -17.30
N ALA A 183 9.16 18.77 -16.38
CA ALA A 183 9.46 18.84 -14.95
C ALA A 183 9.79 17.46 -14.36
N SER A 184 9.10 16.40 -14.81
CA SER A 184 9.37 15.03 -14.36
C SER A 184 10.75 14.53 -14.83
N LEU A 185 11.11 14.78 -16.09
CA LEU A 185 12.43 14.45 -16.61
C LEU A 185 13.55 15.28 -15.94
N ALA A 186 13.27 16.57 -15.65
CA ALA A 186 14.20 17.41 -14.91
C ALA A 186 14.39 16.94 -13.46
N ALA A 187 13.33 16.42 -12.83
CA ALA A 187 13.43 15.88 -11.47
C ALA A 187 14.33 14.64 -11.39
N LEU A 188 14.36 13.78 -12.44
CA LEU A 188 15.22 12.60 -12.50
C LEU A 188 16.73 12.94 -12.46
N LYS A 189 17.11 14.16 -12.88
CA LYS A 189 18.49 14.64 -12.85
C LYS A 189 18.94 15.13 -11.46
N GLU A 190 18.00 15.26 -10.52
CA GLU A 190 18.30 15.76 -9.17
C GLU A 190 18.81 14.64 -8.27
N PRO A 191 20.01 14.74 -7.68
CA PRO A 191 20.54 13.71 -6.78
C PRO A 191 19.63 13.43 -5.58
N HIS A 192 18.93 14.45 -5.08
CA HIS A 192 18.03 14.32 -3.93
C HIS A 192 16.80 13.45 -4.24
N LEU A 193 16.39 13.33 -5.50
CA LEU A 193 15.34 12.40 -5.89
C LEU A 193 15.76 10.96 -5.55
N TRP A 194 16.96 10.58 -5.91
CA TRP A 194 17.48 9.22 -5.70
C TRP A 194 17.71 8.93 -4.22
N ILE A 195 18.29 9.89 -3.47
CA ILE A 195 18.47 9.75 -2.02
C ILE A 195 17.11 9.55 -1.32
N LEU A 196 16.14 10.41 -1.62
CA LEU A 196 14.80 10.30 -1.04
C LEU A 196 14.06 9.03 -1.51
N SER A 197 14.32 8.56 -2.72
CA SER A 197 13.79 7.28 -3.20
C SER A 197 14.31 6.10 -2.39
N VAL A 198 15.61 6.05 -2.11
CA VAL A 198 16.21 5.01 -1.26
C VAL A 198 15.63 5.07 0.15
N LEU A 199 15.55 6.25 0.76
CA LEU A 199 14.90 6.42 2.06
C LEU A 199 13.43 5.98 2.03
N TYR A 200 12.73 6.22 0.93
CA TYR A 200 11.33 5.85 0.79
C TYR A 200 11.15 4.34 0.53
N ILE A 201 12.08 3.69 -0.15
CA ILE A 201 12.15 2.22 -0.20
C ILE A 201 12.29 1.67 1.23
N GLY A 202 13.23 2.20 2.00
CA GLY A 202 13.48 1.75 3.38
C GLY A 202 12.28 1.97 4.31
N THR A 203 11.51 3.03 4.17
CA THR A 203 10.38 3.34 5.05
C THR A 203 9.05 2.80 4.49
N PHE A 204 8.61 3.30 3.34
CA PHE A 204 7.34 2.89 2.74
C PHE A 204 7.41 1.48 2.15
N GLY A 205 8.52 1.15 1.50
CA GLY A 205 8.74 -0.18 0.93
C GLY A 205 8.70 -1.25 2.00
N SER A 206 9.39 -1.04 3.13
CA SER A 206 9.33 -1.96 4.28
C SER A 206 7.93 -2.05 4.87
N PHE A 207 7.24 -0.93 5.02
CA PHE A 207 5.86 -0.94 5.51
C PHE A 207 4.95 -1.81 4.63
N ILE A 208 4.96 -1.61 3.32
CA ILE A 208 4.12 -2.37 2.38
C ILE A 208 4.57 -3.83 2.27
N GLY A 209 5.88 -4.09 2.24
CA GLY A 209 6.44 -5.43 2.19
C GLY A 209 6.04 -6.24 3.42
N PHE A 210 6.29 -5.71 4.61
CA PHE A 210 5.89 -6.38 5.85
C PHE A 210 4.38 -6.56 5.95
N ALA A 211 3.57 -5.54 5.59
CA ALA A 211 2.11 -5.68 5.60
C ALA A 211 1.62 -6.79 4.66
N GLY A 212 2.32 -7.00 3.53
CA GLY A 212 2.02 -8.06 2.58
C GLY A 212 2.27 -9.45 3.13
N VAL A 213 3.43 -9.68 3.76
CA VAL A 213 3.84 -11.01 4.23
C VAL A 213 3.40 -11.32 5.66
N PHE A 214 3.05 -10.34 6.46
CA PHE A 214 2.80 -10.52 7.89
C PHE A 214 1.71 -11.55 8.22
N PRO A 215 0.57 -11.63 7.50
CA PRO A 215 -0.41 -12.70 7.71
C PRO A 215 0.18 -14.10 7.54
N LYS A 216 0.97 -14.30 6.49
CA LYS A 216 1.63 -15.59 6.20
C LYS A 216 2.72 -15.88 7.23
N LEU A 217 3.54 -14.89 7.57
CA LEU A 217 4.59 -15.01 8.57
C LEU A 217 4.04 -15.45 9.93
N LEU A 218 2.93 -14.85 10.37
CA LEU A 218 2.28 -15.24 11.62
C LEU A 218 1.73 -16.67 11.55
N ALA A 219 1.11 -17.04 10.43
CA ALA A 219 0.56 -18.38 10.26
C ALA A 219 1.65 -19.48 10.28
N ASP A 220 2.82 -19.18 9.70
CA ASP A 220 3.94 -20.13 9.65
C ASP A 220 4.72 -20.21 10.97
N THR A 221 4.91 -19.05 11.63
CA THR A 221 5.72 -18.98 12.86
C THR A 221 4.93 -19.43 14.10
N PHE A 222 3.62 -19.19 14.12
CA PHE A 222 2.74 -19.49 15.24
C PHE A 222 1.49 -20.24 14.79
N PRO A 223 1.62 -21.48 14.30
CA PRO A 223 0.48 -22.23 13.72
C PRO A 223 -0.64 -22.52 14.76
N ASP A 224 -0.28 -22.59 16.05
CA ASP A 224 -1.22 -22.83 17.13
C ASP A 224 -1.99 -21.57 17.56
N PHE A 225 -1.52 -20.38 17.17
CA PHE A 225 -2.19 -19.13 17.50
C PHE A 225 -3.21 -18.75 16.42
N LYS A 226 -4.47 -19.00 16.71
CA LYS A 226 -5.58 -18.79 15.77
C LYS A 226 -6.16 -17.37 15.76
N GLY A 227 -5.61 -16.43 16.56
CA GLY A 227 -6.19 -15.08 16.67
C GLY A 227 -7.49 -15.04 17.46
N PHE A 228 -8.40 -14.15 17.09
CA PHE A 228 -9.73 -14.07 17.72
C PHE A 228 -10.80 -14.55 16.75
N THR A 229 -11.91 -15.06 17.29
CA THR A 229 -12.99 -15.65 16.50
C THR A 229 -14.17 -14.68 16.42
N ILE A 230 -14.68 -14.47 15.21
CA ILE A 230 -15.94 -13.77 14.95
C ILE A 230 -16.86 -14.74 14.23
N GLY A 231 -17.86 -15.27 14.90
CA GLY A 231 -18.67 -16.36 14.38
C GLY A 231 -17.82 -17.61 14.14
N THR A 232 -17.73 -18.06 12.89
CA THR A 232 -16.88 -19.19 12.45
C THR A 232 -15.53 -18.74 11.90
N ALA A 233 -15.33 -17.43 11.71
CA ALA A 233 -14.11 -16.87 11.15
C ALA A 233 -13.02 -16.72 12.21
N THR A 234 -11.80 -17.08 11.87
CA THR A 234 -10.61 -16.77 12.65
C THR A 234 -9.89 -15.59 12.00
N VAL A 235 -9.78 -14.48 12.73
CA VAL A 235 -9.07 -13.27 12.32
C VAL A 235 -7.74 -13.23 13.02
N THR A 236 -6.65 -13.28 12.28
CA THR A 236 -5.30 -13.16 12.85
C THR A 236 -5.00 -11.71 13.23
N LEU A 237 -4.10 -11.49 14.19
CA LEU A 237 -3.69 -10.14 14.59
C LEU A 237 -2.76 -9.43 13.60
N ALA A 238 -2.53 -10.01 12.42
CA ALA A 238 -1.68 -9.42 11.37
C ALA A 238 -2.14 -8.02 10.94
N PHE A 239 -3.46 -7.78 10.93
CA PHE A 239 -4.03 -6.48 10.57
C PHE A 239 -3.53 -5.31 11.43
N LEU A 240 -3.11 -5.60 12.68
CA LEU A 240 -2.59 -4.59 13.60
C LEU A 240 -1.32 -3.94 13.07
N GLY A 241 -0.46 -4.69 12.35
CA GLY A 241 0.75 -4.15 11.74
C GLY A 241 0.42 -3.04 10.74
N ALA A 242 -0.42 -3.34 9.75
CA ALA A 242 -0.85 -2.37 8.76
C ALA A 242 -1.65 -1.20 9.40
N LEU A 243 -2.46 -1.46 10.42
CA LEU A 243 -3.20 -0.45 11.16
C LEU A 243 -2.28 0.53 11.87
N VAL A 244 -1.38 0.02 12.70
CA VAL A 244 -0.45 0.83 13.50
C VAL A 244 0.45 1.67 12.61
N GLY A 245 1.04 1.08 11.57
CA GLY A 245 1.89 1.81 10.65
C GLY A 245 1.15 2.89 9.86
N SER A 246 -0.10 2.63 9.45
CA SER A 246 -0.94 3.62 8.77
C SER A 246 -1.29 4.80 9.67
N LEU A 247 -1.65 4.54 10.92
CA LEU A 247 -1.96 5.58 11.92
C LEU A 247 -0.71 6.35 12.35
N ALA A 248 0.46 5.71 12.42
CA ALA A 248 1.73 6.34 12.77
C ALA A 248 2.23 7.34 11.70
N ARG A 249 1.83 7.15 10.44
CA ARG A 249 2.30 7.97 9.32
C ARG A 249 2.01 9.48 9.46
N PRO A 250 0.78 9.93 9.77
CA PRO A 250 0.51 11.37 9.98
C PRO A 250 1.33 11.96 11.14
N TYR A 251 1.58 11.17 12.19
CA TYR A 251 2.42 11.59 13.31
C TYR A 251 3.87 11.80 12.87
N GLY A 252 4.41 10.95 12.01
CA GLY A 252 5.74 11.10 11.41
C GLY A 252 5.89 12.43 10.67
N GLY A 253 4.87 12.86 9.91
CA GLY A 253 4.83 14.16 9.27
C GLY A 253 4.82 15.32 10.27
N LYS A 254 3.98 15.25 11.31
CA LYS A 254 3.94 16.27 12.38
C LYS A 254 5.25 16.37 13.15
N LEU A 255 5.87 15.25 13.46
CA LEU A 255 7.16 15.22 14.12
C LEU A 255 8.26 15.82 13.24
N ALA A 256 8.23 15.54 11.94
CA ALA A 256 9.15 16.12 10.96
C ALA A 256 9.01 17.64 10.86
N ASP A 257 7.79 18.19 10.96
CA ASP A 257 7.56 19.63 10.98
C ASP A 257 8.13 20.27 12.25
N ARG A 258 8.08 19.58 13.39
CA ARG A 258 8.51 20.12 14.68
C ARG A 258 10.01 19.96 14.95
N PHE A 259 10.57 18.80 14.61
CA PHE A 259 11.95 18.43 14.99
C PHE A 259 12.90 18.31 13.80
N GLY A 260 12.40 18.54 12.58
CA GLY A 260 13.14 18.35 11.33
C GLY A 260 13.05 16.93 10.78
N GLY A 261 12.75 16.84 9.48
CA GLY A 261 12.52 15.56 8.81
C GLY A 261 13.72 14.62 8.85
N THR A 262 14.92 15.13 8.75
CA THR A 262 16.16 14.32 8.79
C THR A 262 16.31 13.58 10.12
N HIS A 263 16.14 14.28 11.26
CA HIS A 263 16.29 13.68 12.58
C HIS A 263 15.23 12.60 12.82
N ILE A 264 13.98 12.86 12.43
CA ILE A 264 12.89 11.90 12.58
C ILE A 264 13.10 10.68 11.66
N THR A 265 13.59 10.89 10.44
CA THR A 265 13.89 9.80 9.53
C THR A 265 15.04 8.92 10.05
N ILE A 266 16.11 9.51 10.57
CA ILE A 266 17.22 8.77 11.20
C ILE A 266 16.69 7.97 12.40
N GLY A 267 15.93 8.61 13.30
CA GLY A 267 15.33 7.93 14.44
C GLY A 267 14.41 6.78 14.04
N ALA A 268 13.62 6.95 12.98
CA ALA A 268 12.77 5.89 12.46
C ALA A 268 13.58 4.71 11.92
N PHE A 269 14.66 4.94 11.16
CA PHE A 269 15.52 3.85 10.67
C PHE A 269 16.25 3.15 11.83
N THR A 270 16.71 3.90 12.83
CA THR A 270 17.32 3.31 14.05
C THR A 270 16.30 2.42 14.76
N ALA A 271 15.07 2.91 14.98
CA ALA A 271 14.01 2.13 15.61
C ALA A 271 13.62 0.89 14.78
N MET A 272 13.58 0.99 13.44
CA MET A 272 13.36 -0.15 12.56
C MET A 272 14.48 -1.18 12.69
N GLY A 273 15.75 -0.75 12.68
CA GLY A 273 16.90 -1.66 12.85
C GLY A 273 16.86 -2.38 14.20
N LEU A 274 16.59 -1.65 15.29
CA LEU A 274 16.42 -2.25 16.61
C LEU A 274 15.20 -3.18 16.67
N GLY A 275 14.10 -2.81 16.01
CA GLY A 275 12.90 -3.64 15.90
C GLY A 275 13.18 -4.97 15.21
N ILE A 276 13.88 -4.96 14.07
CA ILE A 276 14.30 -6.18 13.35
C ILE A 276 15.21 -7.02 14.24
N LEU A 277 16.20 -6.42 14.87
CA LEU A 277 17.10 -7.11 15.79
C LEU A 277 16.32 -7.76 16.94
N SER A 278 15.35 -7.04 17.52
CA SER A 278 14.50 -7.57 18.58
C SER A 278 13.67 -8.77 18.09
N VAL A 279 13.10 -8.71 16.88
CA VAL A 279 12.39 -9.85 16.28
C VAL A 279 13.32 -11.08 16.18
N VAL A 280 14.52 -10.90 15.63
CA VAL A 280 15.48 -12.01 15.46
C VAL A 280 15.88 -12.63 16.81
N LEU A 281 16.17 -11.80 17.81
CA LEU A 281 16.60 -12.25 19.14
C LEU A 281 15.47 -12.91 19.95
N THR A 282 14.22 -12.49 19.72
CA THR A 282 13.07 -13.03 20.46
C THR A 282 12.37 -14.18 19.75
N LEU A 283 12.66 -14.41 18.48
CA LEU A 283 12.07 -15.52 17.71
C LEU A 283 12.26 -16.91 18.37
N PRO A 284 13.46 -17.27 18.90
CA PRO A 284 13.64 -18.55 19.58
C PRO A 284 12.79 -18.74 20.85
N LEU A 285 12.30 -17.64 21.44
CA LEU A 285 11.44 -17.73 22.62
C LEU A 285 10.03 -18.28 22.30
N GLN A 286 9.67 -18.36 21.02
CA GLN A 286 8.36 -18.81 20.53
C GLN A 286 7.17 -18.14 21.27
N ASN A 287 7.36 -16.87 21.71
CA ASN A 287 6.34 -16.10 22.41
C ASN A 287 5.65 -15.16 21.44
N PHE A 288 4.41 -15.49 21.11
CA PHE A 288 3.58 -14.71 20.18
C PHE A 288 3.43 -13.24 20.58
N ALA A 289 3.19 -12.94 21.87
CA ALA A 289 2.96 -11.57 22.32
C ALA A 289 4.20 -10.68 22.16
N ILE A 290 5.38 -11.21 22.49
CA ILE A 290 6.65 -10.50 22.32
C ILE A 290 6.92 -10.29 20.83
N PHE A 291 6.76 -11.33 20.02
CA PHE A 291 6.96 -11.25 18.56
C PHE A 291 6.04 -10.21 17.94
N LEU A 292 4.75 -10.23 18.26
CA LEU A 292 3.77 -9.25 17.78
C LEU A 292 4.16 -7.83 18.20
N LEU A 293 4.54 -7.62 19.47
CA LEU A 293 4.93 -6.31 19.98
C LEU A 293 6.15 -5.75 19.20
N CYS A 294 7.18 -6.57 18.97
CA CYS A 294 8.35 -6.18 18.19
C CYS A 294 7.96 -5.75 16.77
N PHE A 295 7.07 -6.51 16.12
CA PHE A 295 6.56 -6.14 14.79
C PHE A 295 5.71 -4.86 14.83
N LEU A 296 4.87 -4.64 15.84
CA LEU A 296 4.09 -3.42 15.96
C LEU A 296 4.98 -2.18 16.13
N VAL A 297 6.07 -2.29 16.90
CA VAL A 297 7.08 -1.23 17.00
C VAL A 297 7.74 -1.00 15.64
N LEU A 298 8.09 -2.04 14.92
CA LEU A 298 8.66 -1.97 13.58
C LEU A 298 7.70 -1.27 12.59
N PHE A 299 6.42 -1.63 12.59
CA PHE A 299 5.40 -1.00 11.77
C PHE A 299 5.18 0.48 12.15
N ALA A 300 5.17 0.81 13.44
CA ALA A 300 5.07 2.19 13.91
C ALA A 300 6.26 3.02 13.43
N ALA A 301 7.48 2.51 13.58
CA ALA A 301 8.70 3.16 13.13
C ALA A 301 8.72 3.35 11.60
N ALA A 302 8.33 2.32 10.82
CA ALA A 302 8.20 2.41 9.38
C ALA A 302 7.16 3.46 8.96
N GLY A 303 6.01 3.51 9.65
CA GLY A 303 4.97 4.52 9.44
C GLY A 303 5.47 5.95 9.73
N ILE A 304 6.12 6.17 10.86
CA ILE A 304 6.73 7.46 11.22
C ILE A 304 7.77 7.87 10.17
N GLY A 305 8.68 6.97 9.80
CA GLY A 305 9.69 7.22 8.78
C GLY A 305 9.09 7.53 7.42
N ASN A 306 8.01 6.84 7.03
CA ASN A 306 7.27 7.10 5.81
C ASN A 306 6.67 8.52 5.82
N GLY A 307 6.00 8.93 6.90
CA GLY A 307 5.45 10.28 7.05
C GLY A 307 6.52 11.36 6.99
N SER A 308 7.62 11.16 7.71
CA SER A 308 8.76 12.08 7.77
C SER A 308 9.45 12.24 6.42
N THR A 309 9.81 11.12 5.76
CA THR A 309 10.48 11.14 4.44
C THR A 309 9.61 11.83 3.40
N TYR A 310 8.31 11.48 3.36
CA TYR A 310 7.38 12.06 2.40
C TYR A 310 7.21 13.58 2.59
N ARG A 311 7.20 14.04 3.85
CA ARG A 311 7.10 15.47 4.19
C ARG A 311 8.32 16.29 3.76
N MET A 312 9.52 15.68 3.73
CA MET A 312 10.74 16.36 3.28
C MET A 312 10.75 16.65 1.78
N ILE A 313 10.06 15.86 0.95
CA ILE A 313 10.16 15.96 -0.51
C ILE A 313 9.83 17.36 -1.02
N PRO A 314 8.63 17.94 -0.77
CA PRO A 314 8.30 19.27 -1.25
C PRO A 314 9.26 20.35 -0.75
N THR A 315 9.70 20.25 0.51
CA THR A 315 10.57 21.23 1.14
C THR A 315 11.95 21.26 0.48
N ILE A 316 12.55 20.09 0.25
CA ILE A 316 13.89 20.00 -0.38
C ILE A 316 13.85 20.53 -1.81
N PHE A 317 12.82 20.21 -2.57
CA PHE A 317 12.70 20.66 -3.97
C PHE A 317 12.32 22.15 -4.07
N ALA A 318 11.57 22.70 -3.10
CA ALA A 318 11.25 24.12 -3.04
C ALA A 318 12.49 24.98 -2.72
N LEU A 319 13.33 24.55 -1.76
CA LEU A 319 14.56 25.27 -1.39
C LEU A 319 15.61 25.33 -2.50
N ARG A 320 15.55 24.44 -3.48
CA ARG A 320 16.54 24.34 -4.56
C ARG A 320 16.11 24.95 -5.88
N ALA A 321 14.89 25.41 -5.99
CA ALA A 321 14.43 26.01 -7.22
C ALA A 321 14.71 27.52 -7.25
N LYS A 322 15.08 27.99 -8.44
CA LYS A 322 15.37 29.41 -8.68
C LYS A 322 14.11 30.25 -8.87
N ASP A 323 12.97 29.62 -9.19
CA ASP A 323 11.67 30.25 -9.40
C ASP A 323 10.55 29.48 -8.71
N GLY A 324 9.58 30.18 -8.13
CA GLY A 324 8.55 29.57 -7.26
C GLY A 324 7.59 28.62 -8.01
N VAL A 325 7.27 28.88 -9.29
CA VAL A 325 6.34 28.05 -10.09
C VAL A 325 7.02 26.79 -10.58
N GLY A 326 8.25 26.89 -11.05
CA GLY A 326 9.08 25.74 -11.44
C GLY A 326 9.38 24.82 -10.27
N ALA A 327 9.59 25.38 -9.06
CA ALA A 327 9.77 24.64 -7.83
C ALA A 327 8.59 23.71 -7.51
N GLN A 328 7.36 24.24 -7.58
CA GLN A 328 6.15 23.47 -7.26
C GLN A 328 5.93 22.33 -8.26
N ARG A 329 6.14 22.57 -9.54
CA ARG A 329 6.02 21.54 -10.59
C ARG A 329 7.05 20.43 -10.41
N LYS A 330 8.30 20.81 -10.14
CA LYS A 330 9.40 19.85 -9.90
C LYS A 330 9.19 19.04 -8.62
N ALA A 331 8.69 19.66 -7.56
CA ALA A 331 8.34 18.99 -6.32
C ALA A 331 7.19 17.98 -6.51
N ALA A 332 6.15 18.36 -7.25
CA ALA A 332 5.04 17.45 -7.56
C ALA A 332 5.48 16.25 -8.40
N ALA A 333 6.34 16.48 -9.39
CA ALA A 333 6.93 15.43 -10.21
C ALA A 333 7.81 14.48 -9.38
N ALA A 334 8.65 15.04 -8.49
CA ALA A 334 9.50 14.27 -7.59
C ALA A 334 8.67 13.42 -6.61
N LEU A 335 7.57 13.94 -6.06
CA LEU A 335 6.64 13.17 -5.22
C LEU A 335 6.12 11.92 -5.92
N GLY A 336 5.69 12.05 -7.17
CA GLY A 336 5.21 10.93 -7.98
C GLY A 336 6.29 9.87 -8.21
N LEU A 337 7.47 10.29 -8.67
CA LEU A 337 8.60 9.41 -8.96
C LEU A 337 9.15 8.71 -7.72
N ILE A 338 9.37 9.45 -6.61
CA ILE A 338 9.85 8.88 -5.34
C ILE A 338 8.83 7.89 -4.80
N SER A 339 7.52 8.19 -4.91
CA SER A 339 6.48 7.27 -4.46
C SER A 339 6.43 5.98 -5.29
N ALA A 340 6.71 6.06 -6.59
CA ALA A 340 6.79 4.89 -7.46
C ALA A 340 8.02 4.04 -7.11
N ILE A 341 9.20 4.66 -7.05
CA ILE A 341 10.45 3.96 -6.73
C ILE A 341 10.37 3.31 -5.34
N GLY A 342 9.87 4.05 -4.33
CA GLY A 342 9.71 3.52 -2.97
C GLY A 342 8.77 2.33 -2.87
N ALA A 343 7.74 2.28 -3.71
CA ALA A 343 6.78 1.19 -3.71
C ALA A 343 7.36 -0.15 -4.22
N TYR A 344 8.46 -0.14 -4.99
CA TYR A 344 9.16 -1.38 -5.36
C TYR A 344 9.71 -2.15 -4.14
N GLY A 345 9.94 -1.47 -3.00
CA GLY A 345 10.29 -2.16 -1.76
C GLY A 345 9.23 -3.19 -1.34
N GLY A 346 7.96 -2.97 -1.65
CA GLY A 346 6.89 -3.95 -1.42
C GLY A 346 7.02 -5.23 -2.27
N PHE A 347 7.86 -5.23 -3.29
CA PHE A 347 8.20 -6.43 -4.06
C PHE A 347 9.53 -7.06 -3.61
N PHE A 348 10.55 -6.24 -3.32
CA PHE A 348 11.90 -6.74 -3.01
C PHE A 348 12.12 -7.13 -1.55
N ILE A 349 11.28 -6.65 -0.61
CA ILE A 349 11.45 -6.92 0.83
C ILE A 349 10.76 -8.22 1.27
N PRO A 350 9.59 -8.61 0.73
CA PRO A 350 9.03 -9.94 1.00
C PRO A 350 9.91 -11.05 0.53
#